data_67a70cf20d3d67596b898bfdccc8e70c
#
_entry.id   67a70cf20d3d67596b898bfdccc8e70c
#
_cell.length_a   1.000
_cell.length_b   1.000
_cell.length_c   1.000
_cell.angle_alpha   90.00
_cell.angle_beta   90.00
_cell.angle_gamma   90.00
#
_symmetry.space_group_name_H-M   'P 1'
#
loop_
_entity.id
_entity.type
_entity.pdbx_description
1 polymer ?
#
loop_
_entity_poly.entity_id
_entity_poly.type
_entity_poly.pdbx_seq_one_letter_code
_entity_poly.pdbx_strand_id
1 'polypeptide(L)'
;MKPALPCAALLCAAVAVTTTTAAIGQTIDPARSSVTATFTQMGVPVEGRFAKVGGEIVYSSAAPTAARAHVVIDTASFDLDDAGYNRELHKPEWFDVQRFPRATFDSETVKAGAPGQFQVSGKLTIKGRSVTVAGPLSLRDDGGAAVIEGRWPIRRLAFGIGAGEWKDTSVLADEVVVSFRLVVPRPK
;
A
#
# COMPACT_ATOMS: atom_id res chain seq x y z
N MET A 1 -64.89 -51.99 10.41
CA MET A 1 -63.68 -51.85 9.62
C MET A 1 -63.57 -50.40 9.21
N LYS A 2 -62.63 -49.64 9.82
CA LYS A 2 -62.32 -48.24 9.44
C LYS A 2 -60.92 -48.22 8.90
N PRO A 3 -60.64 -47.60 7.74
CA PRO A 3 -59.26 -47.44 7.24
C PRO A 3 -58.60 -46.23 7.88
N ALA A 4 -57.28 -46.40 8.28
CA ALA A 4 -56.44 -45.35 8.80
C ALA A 4 -55.84 -44.54 7.65
N LEU A 5 -55.87 -43.20 7.75
CA LEU A 5 -55.13 -42.29 6.85
C LEU A 5 -53.67 -42.17 7.32
N PRO A 6 -52.70 -42.14 6.42
CA PRO A 6 -51.33 -41.83 6.76
C PRO A 6 -51.10 -40.30 6.81
N CYS A 7 -50.49 -39.84 7.91
CA CYS A 7 -50.06 -38.46 8.11
C CYS A 7 -48.78 -38.20 7.27
N ALA A 8 -48.91 -37.37 6.22
CA ALA A 8 -47.74 -36.93 5.45
C ALA A 8 -47.01 -35.79 6.20
N ALA A 9 -45.80 -36.08 6.70
CA ALA A 9 -44.95 -35.06 7.30
C ALA A 9 -44.29 -34.23 6.20
N LEU A 10 -44.67 -32.95 6.11
CA LEU A 10 -44.01 -31.95 5.27
C LEU A 10 -42.66 -31.55 5.90
N LEU A 11 -41.58 -31.98 5.28
CA LEU A 11 -40.24 -31.54 5.65
C LEU A 11 -39.95 -30.16 4.98
N CYS A 12 -40.09 -29.06 5.74
CA CYS A 12 -39.63 -27.74 5.29
C CYS A 12 -38.12 -27.67 5.35
N ALA A 13 -37.44 -27.79 4.21
CA ALA A 13 -36.00 -27.51 4.08
C ALA A 13 -35.80 -25.97 4.07
N ALA A 14 -35.29 -25.44 5.17
CA ALA A 14 -34.86 -24.04 5.24
C ALA A 14 -33.58 -23.88 4.46
N VAL A 15 -33.64 -23.27 3.28
CA VAL A 15 -32.44 -22.84 2.52
C VAL A 15 -31.88 -21.60 3.20
N ALA A 16 -30.80 -21.74 3.93
CA ALA A 16 -30.01 -20.62 4.45
C ALA A 16 -29.30 -19.90 3.30
N VAL A 17 -29.83 -18.78 2.85
CA VAL A 17 -29.17 -17.89 1.89
C VAL A 17 -28.03 -17.18 2.64
N THR A 18 -26.81 -17.68 2.48
CA THR A 18 -25.60 -16.97 2.96
C THR A 18 -25.33 -15.79 2.02
N THR A 19 -25.71 -14.58 2.44
CA THR A 19 -25.32 -13.34 1.75
C THR A 19 -23.82 -13.11 1.94
N THR A 20 -23.05 -13.43 0.92
CA THR A 20 -21.63 -13.07 0.86
C THR A 20 -21.56 -11.56 0.63
N THR A 21 -21.25 -10.78 1.67
CA THR A 21 -20.99 -9.35 1.53
C THR A 21 -19.65 -9.22 0.79
N ALA A 22 -19.70 -8.85 -0.48
CA ALA A 22 -18.49 -8.53 -1.25
C ALA A 22 -17.80 -7.34 -0.57
N ALA A 23 -16.54 -7.51 -0.16
CA ALA A 23 -15.72 -6.42 0.35
C ALA A 23 -15.46 -5.44 -0.80
N ILE A 24 -16.06 -4.25 -0.73
CA ILE A 24 -15.88 -3.20 -1.74
C ILE A 24 -14.51 -2.55 -1.49
N GLY A 25 -13.65 -2.54 -2.51
CA GLY A 25 -12.41 -1.79 -2.49
C GLY A 25 -12.69 -0.29 -2.32
N GLN A 26 -11.95 0.34 -1.43
CA GLN A 26 -12.09 1.76 -1.11
C GLN A 26 -10.90 2.50 -1.74
N THR A 27 -11.18 3.55 -2.51
CA THR A 27 -10.14 4.34 -3.17
C THR A 27 -9.40 5.22 -2.17
N ILE A 28 -8.08 5.25 -2.26
CA ILE A 28 -7.22 6.16 -1.50
C ILE A 28 -7.54 7.60 -1.90
N ASP A 29 -7.78 8.47 -0.92
CA ASP A 29 -7.96 9.91 -1.13
C ASP A 29 -6.60 10.58 -1.40
N PRO A 30 -6.29 10.99 -2.63
CA PRO A 30 -4.98 11.53 -2.95
C PRO A 30 -4.73 12.91 -2.33
N ALA A 31 -5.77 13.69 -2.06
CA ALA A 31 -5.65 15.02 -1.47
C ALA A 31 -5.29 14.98 0.02
N ARG A 32 -5.64 13.89 0.70
CA ARG A 32 -5.42 13.68 2.14
C ARG A 32 -4.30 12.69 2.43
N SER A 33 -3.71 12.08 1.39
CA SER A 33 -2.65 11.09 1.50
C SER A 33 -1.30 11.67 1.14
N SER A 34 -0.23 11.13 1.73
CA SER A 34 1.13 11.53 1.44
C SER A 34 2.08 10.34 1.49
N VAL A 35 3.09 10.37 0.61
CA VAL A 35 4.21 9.44 0.64
C VAL A 35 5.49 10.25 0.48
N THR A 36 6.42 10.08 1.42
CA THR A 36 7.75 10.71 1.40
C THR A 36 8.84 9.65 1.38
N ALA A 37 9.98 10.02 0.86
CA ALA A 37 11.19 9.20 0.90
C ALA A 37 12.34 10.03 1.47
N THR A 38 12.92 9.55 2.57
CA THR A 38 14.09 10.17 3.20
C THR A 38 15.33 9.32 2.92
N PHE A 39 16.36 9.90 2.35
CA PHE A 39 17.65 9.26 2.08
C PHE A 39 18.79 10.13 2.61
N THR A 40 19.98 9.52 2.78
CA THR A 40 21.15 10.25 3.24
C THR A 40 22.13 10.45 2.10
N GLN A 41 22.50 11.70 1.83
CA GLN A 41 23.49 12.08 0.85
C GLN A 41 24.66 12.80 1.57
N MET A 42 25.87 12.26 1.45
CA MET A 42 27.08 12.79 2.11
C MET A 42 26.89 13.05 3.62
N GLY A 43 26.15 12.14 4.29
CA GLY A 43 25.84 12.26 5.72
C GLY A 43 24.66 13.17 6.06
N VAL A 44 24.08 13.86 5.07
CA VAL A 44 22.94 14.77 5.27
C VAL A 44 21.64 14.08 4.86
N PRO A 45 20.61 14.05 5.72
CA PRO A 45 19.29 13.55 5.34
C PRO A 45 18.61 14.53 4.37
N VAL A 46 18.07 13.96 3.29
CA VAL A 46 17.29 14.67 2.27
C VAL A 46 15.93 13.98 2.19
N GLU A 47 14.87 14.76 2.21
CA GLU A 47 13.51 14.25 2.05
C GLU A 47 12.88 14.77 0.76
N GLY A 48 12.24 13.87 0.02
CA GLY A 48 11.41 14.21 -1.10
C GLY A 48 10.01 13.62 -0.95
N ARG A 49 9.04 14.18 -1.66
CA ARG A 49 7.64 13.79 -1.60
C ARG A 49 7.12 13.36 -2.96
N PHE A 50 6.31 12.30 -2.98
CA PHE A 50 5.49 11.95 -4.14
C PHE A 50 4.18 12.74 -4.09
N ALA A 51 3.97 13.62 -5.05
CA ALA A 51 2.76 14.46 -5.11
C ALA A 51 1.52 13.68 -5.58
N LYS A 52 1.72 12.53 -6.25
CA LYS A 52 0.61 11.73 -6.79
C LYS A 52 0.67 10.30 -6.27
N VAL A 53 -0.23 10.01 -5.34
CA VAL A 53 -0.47 8.68 -4.76
C VAL A 53 -1.94 8.32 -4.94
N GLY A 54 -2.23 7.05 -5.21
CA GLY A 54 -3.58 6.52 -5.35
C GLY A 54 -3.61 5.01 -5.18
N GLY A 55 -4.71 4.39 -5.56
CA GLY A 55 -4.92 2.96 -5.46
C GLY A 55 -6.15 2.60 -4.64
N GLU A 56 -6.24 1.35 -4.24
CA GLU A 56 -7.41 0.80 -3.55
C GLU A 56 -6.98 0.00 -2.32
N ILE A 57 -7.78 0.10 -1.27
CA ILE A 57 -7.62 -0.71 -0.06
C ILE A 57 -8.95 -1.38 0.25
N VAL A 58 -8.93 -2.72 0.29
CA VAL A 58 -10.05 -3.52 0.78
C VAL A 58 -9.82 -3.74 2.26
N TYR A 59 -10.68 -3.18 3.09
CA TYR A 59 -10.58 -3.29 4.54
C TYR A 59 -11.94 -3.53 5.17
N SER A 60 -11.98 -4.42 6.15
CA SER A 60 -13.14 -4.65 7.02
C SER A 60 -12.69 -4.68 8.47
N SER A 61 -13.36 -3.93 9.34
CA SER A 61 -13.09 -3.97 10.78
C SER A 61 -13.40 -5.32 11.42
N ALA A 62 -14.31 -6.11 10.82
CA ALA A 62 -14.66 -7.45 11.27
C ALA A 62 -13.58 -8.50 10.90
N ALA A 63 -12.78 -8.23 9.86
CA ALA A 63 -11.73 -9.14 9.38
C ALA A 63 -10.47 -8.34 8.94
N PRO A 64 -9.78 -7.65 9.86
CA PRO A 64 -8.69 -6.75 9.51
C PRO A 64 -7.49 -7.44 8.87
N THR A 65 -7.25 -8.72 9.18
CA THR A 65 -6.17 -9.52 8.58
C THR A 65 -6.47 -9.98 7.15
N ALA A 66 -7.72 -9.89 6.72
CA ALA A 66 -8.12 -10.15 5.32
C ALA A 66 -7.94 -8.90 4.42
N ALA A 67 -7.47 -7.79 4.98
CA ALA A 67 -7.24 -6.56 4.21
C ALA A 67 -6.29 -6.79 3.03
N ARG A 68 -6.54 -6.06 1.94
CA ARG A 68 -5.69 -6.02 0.75
C ARG A 68 -5.48 -4.56 0.36
N ALA A 69 -4.25 -4.25 -0.01
CA ALA A 69 -3.88 -2.92 -0.48
C ALA A 69 -3.17 -3.03 -1.83
N HIS A 70 -3.63 -2.24 -2.78
CA HIS A 70 -2.94 -1.95 -4.03
C HIS A 70 -2.68 -0.44 -4.08
N VAL A 71 -1.44 -0.03 -3.85
CA VAL A 71 -1.03 1.38 -3.84
C VAL A 71 -0.25 1.68 -5.11
N VAL A 72 -0.57 2.77 -5.77
CA VAL A 72 0.08 3.23 -7.00
C VAL A 72 0.64 4.62 -6.79
N ILE A 73 1.89 4.82 -7.17
CA ILE A 73 2.61 6.10 -7.08
C ILE A 73 3.09 6.48 -8.47
N ASP A 74 2.82 7.71 -8.88
CA ASP A 74 3.40 8.29 -10.09
C ASP A 74 4.87 8.66 -9.81
N THR A 75 5.82 7.99 -10.45
CA THR A 75 7.25 8.17 -10.23
C THR A 75 7.75 9.55 -10.68
N ALA A 76 7.10 10.15 -11.68
CA ALA A 76 7.42 11.50 -12.15
C ALA A 76 6.98 12.60 -11.17
N SER A 77 6.16 12.25 -10.17
CA SER A 77 5.67 13.19 -9.15
C SER A 77 6.59 13.35 -7.95
N PHE A 78 7.76 12.71 -7.95
CA PHE A 78 8.72 12.87 -6.87
C PHE A 78 9.36 14.26 -6.92
N ASP A 79 9.29 14.96 -5.82
CA ASP A 79 9.68 16.36 -5.70
C ASP A 79 10.65 16.55 -4.53
N LEU A 80 11.81 17.16 -4.84
CA LEU A 80 12.87 17.56 -3.91
C LEU A 80 12.90 19.08 -3.70
N ASP A 81 11.83 19.80 -4.08
CA ASP A 81 11.76 21.27 -4.08
C ASP A 81 12.85 21.94 -4.96
N ASP A 82 13.45 21.18 -5.89
CA ASP A 82 14.43 21.67 -6.86
C ASP A 82 14.17 21.08 -8.25
N ALA A 83 13.89 21.96 -9.21
CA ALA A 83 13.56 21.56 -10.57
C ALA A 83 14.74 20.89 -11.33
N GLY A 84 15.98 21.16 -10.95
CA GLY A 84 17.17 20.54 -11.52
C GLY A 84 17.28 19.08 -11.08
N TYR A 85 17.21 18.84 -9.76
CA TYR A 85 17.19 17.49 -9.21
C TYR A 85 15.99 16.70 -9.65
N ASN A 86 14.80 17.30 -9.72
CA ASN A 86 13.59 16.62 -10.18
C ASN A 86 13.75 16.09 -11.62
N ARG A 87 14.36 16.89 -12.51
CA ARG A 87 14.66 16.43 -13.90
C ARG A 87 15.68 15.29 -13.92
N GLU A 88 16.68 15.35 -13.03
CA GLU A 88 17.71 14.29 -12.92
C GLU A 88 17.06 12.96 -12.52
N LEU A 89 16.16 12.97 -11.55
CA LEU A 89 15.48 11.78 -11.06
C LEU A 89 14.58 11.09 -12.11
N HIS A 90 14.21 11.79 -13.17
CA HIS A 90 13.45 11.20 -14.28
C HIS A 90 14.29 10.31 -15.21
N LYS A 91 15.62 10.45 -15.18
CA LYS A 91 16.54 9.76 -16.09
C LYS A 91 16.64 8.24 -15.83
N PRO A 92 17.23 7.48 -16.81
CA PRO A 92 17.39 6.03 -16.71
C PRO A 92 18.22 5.55 -15.50
N GLU A 93 19.15 6.35 -15.01
CA GLU A 93 19.95 6.04 -13.83
C GLU A 93 19.11 6.04 -12.55
N TRP A 94 17.98 6.77 -12.55
CA TRP A 94 17.08 6.96 -11.44
C TRP A 94 15.75 6.22 -11.66
N PHE A 95 14.63 6.92 -11.70
CA PHE A 95 13.31 6.28 -11.84
C PHE A 95 13.01 5.80 -13.25
N ASP A 96 13.67 6.36 -14.30
CA ASP A 96 13.38 6.04 -15.71
C ASP A 96 11.88 6.18 -16.01
N VAL A 97 11.35 7.36 -15.70
CA VAL A 97 9.90 7.61 -15.64
C VAL A 97 9.19 7.39 -16.97
N GLN A 98 9.91 7.51 -18.09
CA GLN A 98 9.34 7.23 -19.42
C GLN A 98 9.02 5.75 -19.62
N ARG A 99 9.86 4.86 -19.09
CA ARG A 99 9.65 3.40 -19.16
C ARG A 99 8.85 2.86 -17.98
N PHE A 100 9.00 3.47 -16.82
CA PHE A 100 8.42 3.03 -15.56
C PHE A 100 7.70 4.18 -14.85
N PRO A 101 6.56 4.66 -15.40
CA PRO A 101 5.86 5.82 -14.86
C PRO A 101 5.22 5.57 -13.51
N ARG A 102 5.17 4.31 -13.05
CA ARG A 102 4.50 3.93 -11.81
C ARG A 102 5.38 3.04 -10.96
N ALA A 103 5.34 3.27 -9.66
CA ALA A 103 5.72 2.31 -8.64
C ALA A 103 4.45 1.76 -7.99
N THR A 104 4.46 0.47 -7.57
CA THR A 104 3.30 -0.17 -6.95
C THR A 104 3.68 -0.92 -5.69
N PHE A 105 2.76 -0.97 -4.75
CA PHE A 105 2.82 -1.88 -3.61
C PHE A 105 1.56 -2.73 -3.57
N ASP A 106 1.73 -4.05 -3.54
CA ASP A 106 0.66 -5.04 -3.43
C ASP A 106 0.84 -5.82 -2.13
N SER A 107 -0.09 -5.67 -1.19
CA SER A 107 -0.01 -6.39 0.09
C SER A 107 -0.26 -7.88 -0.10
N GLU A 108 0.54 -8.71 0.56
CA GLU A 108 0.43 -10.18 0.53
C GLU A 108 -0.09 -10.72 1.86
N THR A 109 0.46 -10.23 2.99
CA THR A 109 0.04 -10.65 4.32
C THR A 109 -0.22 -9.47 5.24
N VAL A 110 -1.23 -9.61 6.07
CA VAL A 110 -1.56 -8.66 7.15
C VAL A 110 -1.71 -9.45 8.44
N LYS A 111 -0.89 -9.14 9.45
CA LYS A 111 -0.93 -9.75 10.77
C LYS A 111 -1.31 -8.70 11.80
N ALA A 112 -2.28 -9.01 12.66
CA ALA A 112 -2.66 -8.12 13.75
C ALA A 112 -1.59 -8.11 14.85
N GLY A 113 -1.34 -6.93 15.41
CA GLY A 113 -0.51 -6.69 16.59
C GLY A 113 -1.34 -6.15 17.74
N ALA A 114 -0.82 -5.15 18.46
CA ALA A 114 -1.59 -4.39 19.43
C ALA A 114 -2.78 -3.68 18.76
N PRO A 115 -3.80 -3.24 19.49
CA PRO A 115 -4.95 -2.55 18.93
C PRO A 115 -4.53 -1.40 18.00
N GLY A 116 -5.02 -1.43 16.77
CA GLY A 116 -4.67 -0.45 15.72
C GLY A 116 -3.27 -0.62 15.11
N GLN A 117 -2.50 -1.63 15.49
CA GLN A 117 -1.18 -1.93 14.94
C GLN A 117 -1.21 -3.22 14.12
N PHE A 118 -0.50 -3.21 12.99
CA PHE A 118 -0.42 -4.35 12.09
C PHE A 118 1.02 -4.53 11.59
N GLN A 119 1.38 -5.78 11.31
CA GLN A 119 2.56 -6.12 10.52
C GLN A 119 2.10 -6.50 9.13
N VAL A 120 2.60 -5.81 8.12
CA VAL A 120 2.21 -6.04 6.73
C VAL A 120 3.44 -6.41 5.93
N SER A 121 3.30 -7.39 5.05
CA SER A 121 4.27 -7.65 4.00
C SER A 121 3.60 -7.62 2.64
N GLY A 122 4.39 -7.31 1.61
CA GLY A 122 3.90 -7.23 0.25
C GLY A 122 5.01 -6.99 -0.75
N LYS A 123 4.62 -6.97 -2.00
CA LYS A 123 5.53 -6.77 -3.12
C LYS A 123 5.58 -5.29 -3.49
N LEU A 124 6.73 -4.68 -3.31
CA LEU A 124 7.02 -3.34 -3.80
C LEU A 124 7.70 -3.46 -5.17
N THR A 125 7.13 -2.82 -6.17
CA THR A 125 7.68 -2.79 -7.53
C THR A 125 8.08 -1.37 -7.91
N ILE A 126 9.36 -1.15 -8.19
CA ILE A 126 9.89 0.12 -8.67
C ILE A 126 10.81 -0.17 -9.84
N LYS A 127 10.71 0.62 -10.91
CA LYS A 127 11.56 0.49 -12.09
C LYS A 127 11.57 -0.95 -12.65
N GLY A 128 10.40 -1.61 -12.66
CA GLY A 128 10.21 -2.97 -13.14
C GLY A 128 10.82 -4.07 -12.26
N ARG A 129 11.39 -3.73 -11.11
CA ARG A 129 11.94 -4.70 -10.15
C ARG A 129 11.04 -4.82 -8.94
N SER A 130 10.73 -6.06 -8.57
CA SER A 130 9.86 -6.36 -7.42
C SER A 130 10.67 -6.95 -6.28
N VAL A 131 10.49 -6.41 -5.08
CA VAL A 131 11.11 -6.88 -3.84
C VAL A 131 10.01 -7.01 -2.79
N THR A 132 10.04 -8.11 -2.02
CA THR A 132 9.17 -8.24 -0.85
C THR A 132 9.68 -7.33 0.27
N VAL A 133 8.81 -6.44 0.72
CA VAL A 133 9.06 -5.54 1.86
C VAL A 133 8.07 -5.85 2.97
N ALA A 134 8.47 -5.57 4.21
CA ALA A 134 7.61 -5.78 5.36
C ALA A 134 7.89 -4.71 6.42
N GLY A 135 6.86 -4.35 7.17
CA GLY A 135 7.00 -3.40 8.25
C GLY A 135 5.72 -3.20 9.05
N PRO A 136 5.84 -2.50 10.18
CA PRO A 136 4.69 -2.11 10.97
C PRO A 136 3.91 -0.98 10.30
N LEU A 137 2.61 -0.97 10.52
CA LEU A 137 1.75 0.17 10.25
C LEU A 137 0.73 0.35 11.37
N SER A 138 0.24 1.56 11.52
CA SER A 138 -0.90 1.89 12.35
C SER A 138 -2.13 2.17 11.51
N LEU A 139 -3.28 1.76 12.02
CA LEU A 139 -4.59 2.08 11.46
C LEU A 139 -5.40 2.77 12.54
N ARG A 140 -5.91 3.94 12.25
CA ARG A 140 -6.83 4.67 13.13
C ARG A 140 -8.06 5.18 12.39
N ASP A 141 -9.11 5.39 13.14
CA ASP A 141 -10.33 6.02 12.65
C ASP A 141 -10.21 7.54 12.78
N ASP A 142 -10.62 8.28 11.75
CA ASP A 142 -10.61 9.73 11.71
C ASP A 142 -11.91 10.24 11.08
N GLY A 143 -13.00 10.20 11.87
CA GLY A 143 -14.27 10.85 11.52
C GLY A 143 -14.90 10.43 10.19
N GLY A 144 -14.88 9.14 9.87
CA GLY A 144 -15.46 8.58 8.64
C GLY A 144 -14.42 8.20 7.58
N ALA A 145 -13.15 8.23 7.93
CA ALA A 145 -12.05 7.71 7.13
C ALA A 145 -11.17 6.77 7.96
N ALA A 146 -10.54 5.80 7.32
CA ALA A 146 -9.43 5.05 7.88
C ALA A 146 -8.13 5.76 7.51
N VAL A 147 -7.27 6.00 8.48
CA VAL A 147 -5.94 6.56 8.28
C VAL A 147 -4.91 5.48 8.58
N ILE A 148 -4.07 5.20 7.59
CA ILE A 148 -3.04 4.16 7.62
C ILE A 148 -1.69 4.86 7.55
N GLU A 149 -0.83 4.64 8.52
CA GLU A 149 0.48 5.27 8.61
C GLU A 149 1.56 4.22 8.86
N GLY A 150 2.71 4.40 8.21
CA GLY A 150 3.85 3.54 8.39
C GLY A 150 5.15 4.17 7.93
N ARG A 151 6.26 3.55 8.34
CA ARG A 151 7.61 3.99 7.98
C ARG A 151 8.47 2.76 7.78
N TRP A 152 8.91 2.53 6.52
CA TRP A 152 9.62 1.32 6.15
C TRP A 152 10.95 1.64 5.48
N PRO A 153 12.06 1.06 5.92
CA PRO A 153 13.32 1.14 5.21
C PRO A 153 13.27 0.24 3.98
N ILE A 154 13.77 0.75 2.86
CA ILE A 154 13.99 -0.01 1.63
C ILE A 154 15.41 0.22 1.15
N ARG A 155 15.91 -0.64 0.24
CA ARG A 155 17.21 -0.49 -0.38
C ARG A 155 17.05 -0.05 -1.83
N ARG A 156 17.50 1.18 -2.15
CA ARG A 156 17.35 1.76 -3.49
C ARG A 156 18.06 0.97 -4.59
N LEU A 157 19.21 0.38 -4.27
CA LEU A 157 19.98 -0.40 -5.24
C LEU A 157 19.28 -1.71 -5.64
N ALA A 158 18.46 -2.29 -4.79
CA ALA A 158 17.64 -3.45 -5.11
C ALA A 158 16.68 -3.17 -6.28
N PHE A 159 16.24 -1.92 -6.41
CA PHE A 159 15.38 -1.46 -7.50
C PHE A 159 16.18 -0.84 -8.67
N GLY A 160 17.51 -0.72 -8.54
CA GLY A 160 18.35 -0.10 -9.55
C GLY A 160 18.20 1.43 -9.63
N ILE A 161 17.83 2.05 -8.51
CA ILE A 161 17.75 3.52 -8.38
C ILE A 161 19.12 4.04 -7.99
N GLY A 162 19.62 5.05 -8.70
CA GLY A 162 20.98 5.59 -8.55
C GLY A 162 22.00 4.60 -9.08
N ALA A 163 21.94 4.32 -10.39
CA ALA A 163 22.92 3.50 -11.10
C ALA A 163 24.16 4.31 -11.48
N GLY A 164 25.18 3.63 -12.03
CA GLY A 164 26.42 4.29 -12.47
C GLY A 164 27.22 4.84 -11.29
N GLU A 165 27.59 6.09 -11.36
CA GLU A 165 28.36 6.81 -10.33
C GLU A 165 27.63 6.95 -8.98
N TRP A 166 26.28 6.91 -9.00
CA TRP A 166 25.43 6.98 -7.81
C TRP A 166 25.36 5.67 -7.02
N LYS A 167 26.06 4.62 -7.46
CA LYS A 167 26.14 3.34 -6.70
C LYS A 167 27.00 3.44 -5.45
N ASP A 168 27.88 4.44 -5.36
CA ASP A 168 28.72 4.64 -4.18
C ASP A 168 27.85 5.01 -2.97
N THR A 169 27.75 4.06 -2.04
CA THR A 169 26.94 4.21 -0.84
C THR A 169 27.55 5.13 0.22
N SER A 170 28.81 5.54 0.04
CA SER A 170 29.46 6.57 0.86
C SER A 170 28.97 7.97 0.49
N VAL A 171 28.58 8.17 -0.79
CA VAL A 171 28.01 9.43 -1.29
C VAL A 171 26.51 9.46 -1.11
N LEU A 172 25.81 8.39 -1.52
CA LEU A 172 24.37 8.27 -1.41
C LEU A 172 24.02 6.93 -0.78
N ALA A 173 23.52 6.96 0.45
CA ALA A 173 23.17 5.75 1.21
C ALA A 173 22.24 4.83 0.44
N ASP A 174 22.41 3.51 0.58
CA ASP A 174 21.53 2.52 -0.04
C ASP A 174 20.16 2.48 0.63
N GLU A 175 20.11 2.72 1.94
CA GLU A 175 18.87 2.75 2.69
C GLU A 175 18.10 4.05 2.43
N VAL A 176 16.83 3.88 2.11
CA VAL A 176 15.85 4.95 1.95
C VAL A 176 14.66 4.63 2.84
N VAL A 177 14.26 5.56 3.68
CA VAL A 177 13.09 5.39 4.53
C VAL A 177 11.86 5.97 3.84
N VAL A 178 10.92 5.10 3.49
CA VAL A 178 9.62 5.49 2.93
C VAL A 178 8.64 5.66 4.07
N SER A 179 8.11 6.88 4.24
CA SER A 179 7.05 7.19 5.18
C SER A 179 5.76 7.44 4.41
N PHE A 180 4.65 6.91 4.89
CA PHE A 180 3.37 7.07 4.22
C PHE A 180 2.25 7.34 5.21
N ARG A 181 1.31 8.16 4.77
CA ARG A 181 0.02 8.38 5.38
C ARG A 181 -1.05 8.26 4.30
N LEU A 182 -1.85 7.21 4.35
CA LEU A 182 -2.90 6.93 3.38
C LEU A 182 -4.25 7.13 4.06
N VAL A 183 -5.13 7.88 3.42
CA VAL A 183 -6.49 8.15 3.89
C VAL A 183 -7.48 7.47 2.96
N VAL A 184 -8.33 6.66 3.55
CA VAL A 184 -9.33 5.89 2.83
C VAL A 184 -10.71 6.25 3.40
N PRO A 185 -11.57 6.95 2.63
CA PRO A 185 -12.93 7.24 3.06
C PRO A 185 -13.71 5.96 3.32
N ARG A 186 -14.50 5.92 4.38
CA ARG A 186 -15.42 4.80 4.61
C ARG A 186 -16.64 4.92 3.69
N PRO A 187 -17.18 3.83 3.17
CA PRO A 187 -18.47 3.87 2.50
C PRO A 187 -19.54 4.34 3.50
N LYS A 188 -20.40 5.25 3.02
CA LYS A 188 -21.56 5.71 3.77
C LYS A 188 -22.61 4.61 3.85
#